data_bf8b2fb7aab95703d9851982d9334bae
#
_entry.id   bf8b2fb7aab95703d9851982d9334bae
#
_cell.length_a   1.000
_cell.length_b   1.000
_cell.length_c   1.000
_cell.angle_alpha   90.00
_cell.angle_beta   90.00
_cell.angle_gamma   90.00
#
_symmetry.space_group_name_H-M   'P 1'
#
loop_
_entity.id
_entity.type
_entity.pdbx_description
1 polymer ?
#
loop_
_entity_poly.entity_id
_entity_poly.type
_entity_poly.pdbx_seq_one_letter_code
_entity_poly.pdbx_strand_id
1 'polypeptide(L)'
;AQMVKNGTAFHHAGLDQRCRTIIETEYKNRHIKFLTATPTLAAGVNLPARRVVIPSVMRYTSNGLEKISILEYKQMCGRAGRPQYDDMGESIIISKGYPDEILEHYVDGEPEPLESKTLDEDSSLRINLLGFIYTASKFNPTSYEKIIKFFSQTFAAYQLSDDSVLEKKITKQLEKLKEYGMITDENGFEPTKFGIRVFYLRIDPKTAFDMTGYIEDYVRGTKHTFGILHMITNLPEFYSQYPVPDKYQESMDDLINKNEKLYRQQNFSNEDCFKSLLILYKWIDAMTYQDMSEHFDAEPGDIFYIKENAKDLAYTFTEIVKFWRDYAKENEQKKIVSEYQN
;
A
#
# COMPACT_ATOMS: atom_id res chain seq x y z
N ALA A 1 6.69 -27.27 12.47
CA ALA A 1 7.91 -28.02 12.81
C ALA A 1 7.91 -29.46 12.25
N GLN A 2 6.84 -30.25 12.43
CA GLN A 2 6.78 -31.66 11.98
C GLN A 2 6.84 -31.78 10.45
N MET A 3 6.14 -30.92 9.70
CA MET A 3 6.15 -30.91 8.24
C MET A 3 7.58 -30.70 7.69
N VAL A 4 8.30 -29.73 8.24
CA VAL A 4 9.69 -29.41 7.81
C VAL A 4 10.61 -30.61 8.06
N LYS A 5 10.48 -31.31 9.20
CA LYS A 5 11.22 -32.55 9.47
C LYS A 5 10.93 -33.64 8.44
N ASN A 6 9.72 -33.67 7.87
CA ASN A 6 9.31 -34.61 6.82
C ASN A 6 9.67 -34.13 5.39
N GLY A 7 10.38 -33.03 5.25
CA GLY A 7 10.80 -32.48 3.97
C GLY A 7 9.70 -31.77 3.19
N THR A 8 8.64 -31.32 3.87
CA THR A 8 7.54 -30.56 3.28
C THR A 8 7.31 -29.26 4.03
N ALA A 9 6.90 -28.21 3.33
CA ALA A 9 6.55 -26.93 3.93
C ALA A 9 5.50 -26.18 3.09
N PHE A 10 4.94 -25.13 3.67
CA PHE A 10 4.17 -24.13 2.96
C PHE A 10 4.76 -22.74 3.20
N HIS A 11 4.57 -21.85 2.22
CA HIS A 11 5.10 -20.48 2.27
C HIS A 11 4.06 -19.50 1.76
N HIS A 12 3.70 -18.52 2.58
CA HIS A 12 2.81 -17.42 2.23
C HIS A 12 3.10 -16.18 3.08
N ALA A 13 2.59 -15.04 2.68
CA ALA A 13 2.85 -13.75 3.34
C ALA A 13 2.38 -13.70 4.80
N GLY A 14 1.31 -14.43 5.16
CA GLY A 14 0.78 -14.53 6.52
C GLY A 14 1.66 -15.27 7.54
N LEU A 15 2.75 -15.93 7.10
CA LEU A 15 3.75 -16.49 8.01
C LEU A 15 4.62 -15.37 8.60
N ASP A 16 5.01 -15.52 9.87
CA ASP A 16 5.99 -14.62 10.46
C ASP A 16 7.35 -14.68 9.72
N GLN A 17 8.09 -13.57 9.78
CA GLN A 17 9.35 -13.42 9.05
C GLN A 17 10.38 -14.51 9.40
N ARG A 18 10.43 -14.93 10.67
CA ARG A 18 11.39 -15.95 11.13
C ARG A 18 11.06 -17.31 10.54
N CYS A 19 9.79 -17.69 10.52
CA CYS A 19 9.33 -18.92 9.88
C CYS A 19 9.63 -18.93 8.39
N ARG A 20 9.37 -17.82 7.68
CA ARG A 20 9.70 -17.69 6.25
C ARG A 20 11.19 -17.90 6.00
N THR A 21 12.06 -17.22 6.74
CA THR A 21 13.50 -17.33 6.62
C THR A 21 13.99 -18.78 6.85
N ILE A 22 13.44 -19.49 7.84
CA ILE A 22 13.79 -20.90 8.10
C ILE A 22 13.38 -21.77 6.90
N ILE A 23 12.14 -21.64 6.42
CA ILE A 23 11.64 -22.43 5.28
C ILE A 23 12.49 -22.18 4.03
N GLU A 24 12.80 -20.94 3.71
CA GLU A 24 13.62 -20.55 2.57
C GLU A 24 15.05 -21.13 2.66
N THR A 25 15.64 -21.08 3.85
CA THR A 25 16.98 -21.64 4.11
C THR A 25 16.97 -23.15 3.95
N GLU A 26 16.01 -23.83 4.57
CA GLU A 26 15.93 -25.28 4.52
C GLU A 26 15.55 -25.80 3.11
N TYR A 27 14.80 -25.03 2.35
CA TYR A 27 14.54 -25.33 0.94
C TYR A 27 15.81 -25.20 0.08
N LYS A 28 16.58 -24.12 0.25
CA LYS A 28 17.87 -23.93 -0.43
C LYS A 28 18.86 -25.05 -0.08
N ASN A 29 18.87 -25.50 1.17
CA ASN A 29 19.69 -26.62 1.66
C ASN A 29 19.15 -28.00 1.20
N ARG A 30 18.04 -28.05 0.44
CA ARG A 30 17.40 -29.27 -0.07
C ARG A 30 16.84 -30.21 1.00
N HIS A 31 16.68 -29.74 2.22
CA HIS A 31 16.00 -30.51 3.27
C HIS A 31 14.48 -30.53 3.01
N ILE A 32 13.92 -29.45 2.50
CA ILE A 32 12.54 -29.40 2.03
C ILE A 32 12.48 -29.82 0.56
N LYS A 33 11.67 -30.85 0.27
CA LYS A 33 11.48 -31.42 -1.06
C LYS A 33 10.24 -30.91 -1.77
N PHE A 34 9.19 -30.61 -0.99
CA PHE A 34 7.90 -30.10 -1.46
C PHE A 34 7.59 -28.80 -0.73
N LEU A 35 7.36 -27.75 -1.51
CA LEU A 35 6.98 -26.43 -1.02
C LEU A 35 5.67 -25.99 -1.68
N THR A 36 4.60 -25.87 -0.89
CA THR A 36 3.37 -25.24 -1.33
C THR A 36 3.44 -23.74 -1.05
N ALA A 37 3.16 -22.90 -2.03
CA ALA A 37 3.32 -21.46 -1.89
C ALA A 37 2.20 -20.69 -2.59
N THR A 38 1.95 -19.48 -2.09
CA THR A 38 1.14 -18.50 -2.81
C THR A 38 1.96 -17.83 -3.92
N PRO A 39 1.33 -17.21 -4.93
CA PRO A 39 2.02 -16.54 -6.04
C PRO A 39 3.07 -15.51 -5.63
N THR A 40 2.98 -14.94 -4.42
CA THR A 40 3.96 -13.99 -3.87
C THR A 40 5.39 -14.54 -3.84
N LEU A 41 5.56 -15.86 -3.75
CA LEU A 41 6.86 -16.52 -3.83
C LEU A 41 7.46 -16.39 -5.24
N ALA A 42 6.65 -16.36 -6.28
CA ALA A 42 7.11 -16.27 -7.66
C ALA A 42 7.82 -14.94 -7.95
N ALA A 43 7.38 -13.85 -7.35
CA ALA A 43 7.91 -12.51 -7.59
C ALA A 43 9.00 -12.07 -6.61
N GLY A 44 8.95 -12.52 -5.33
CA GLY A 44 9.74 -11.93 -4.25
C GLY A 44 11.00 -12.67 -3.84
N VAL A 45 11.15 -13.96 -4.12
CA VAL A 45 12.24 -14.79 -3.59
C VAL A 45 12.86 -15.67 -4.69
N ASN A 46 14.18 -15.81 -4.69
CA ASN A 46 14.87 -16.72 -5.61
C ASN A 46 14.91 -18.14 -5.01
N LEU A 47 13.85 -18.90 -5.24
CA LEU A 47 13.73 -20.31 -4.85
C LEU A 47 13.37 -21.17 -6.07
N PRO A 48 14.36 -21.52 -6.93
CA PRO A 48 14.10 -22.35 -8.09
C PRO A 48 13.81 -23.79 -7.69
N ALA A 49 12.88 -24.42 -8.40
CA ALA A 49 12.48 -25.81 -8.22
C ALA A 49 12.70 -26.60 -9.52
N ARG A 50 12.96 -27.89 -9.45
CA ARG A 50 13.01 -28.73 -10.67
C ARG A 50 11.63 -28.72 -11.38
N ARG A 51 10.56 -28.81 -10.59
CA ARG A 51 9.18 -28.80 -11.07
C ARG A 51 8.36 -27.75 -10.37
N VAL A 52 7.54 -27.04 -11.14
CA VAL A 52 6.51 -26.13 -10.64
C VAL A 52 5.14 -26.69 -11.05
N VAL A 53 4.27 -26.87 -10.08
CA VAL A 53 2.90 -27.32 -10.32
C VAL A 53 1.94 -26.18 -10.03
N ILE A 54 1.14 -25.79 -11.00
CA ILE A 54 0.14 -24.73 -10.91
C ILE A 54 -1.23 -25.42 -10.88
N PRO A 55 -1.86 -25.55 -9.69
CA PRO A 55 -3.08 -26.32 -9.51
C PRO A 55 -4.32 -25.60 -10.03
N SER A 56 -4.26 -24.28 -10.22
CA SER A 56 -5.36 -23.47 -10.73
C SER A 56 -4.84 -22.17 -11.32
N VAL A 57 -5.44 -21.71 -12.39
CA VAL A 57 -5.25 -20.37 -12.98
C VAL A 57 -6.26 -19.35 -12.43
N MET A 58 -7.06 -19.73 -11.44
CA MET A 58 -8.02 -18.86 -10.78
C MET A 58 -7.52 -18.51 -9.39
N ARG A 59 -7.70 -17.25 -8.99
CA ARG A 59 -7.46 -16.78 -7.63
C ARG A 59 -8.61 -15.91 -7.13
N TYR A 60 -8.75 -15.82 -5.81
CA TYR A 60 -9.65 -14.86 -5.19
C TYR A 60 -8.95 -13.50 -5.06
N THR A 61 -9.66 -12.45 -5.49
CA THR A 61 -9.29 -11.04 -5.33
C THR A 61 -10.40 -10.32 -4.58
N SER A 62 -10.25 -9.02 -4.33
CA SER A 62 -11.31 -8.16 -3.79
C SER A 62 -12.57 -8.15 -4.69
N ASN A 63 -12.42 -8.42 -5.99
CA ASN A 63 -13.50 -8.45 -6.96
C ASN A 63 -14.12 -9.86 -7.15
N GLY A 64 -13.67 -10.84 -6.39
CA GLY A 64 -14.10 -12.23 -6.47
C GLY A 64 -13.10 -13.17 -7.13
N LEU A 65 -13.58 -14.21 -7.79
CA LEU A 65 -12.76 -15.23 -8.45
C LEU A 65 -12.33 -14.75 -9.85
N GLU A 66 -11.05 -14.49 -10.04
CA GLU A 66 -10.47 -13.98 -11.28
C GLU A 66 -9.39 -14.90 -11.82
N LYS A 67 -9.18 -14.86 -13.15
CA LYS A 67 -8.03 -15.52 -13.80
C LYS A 67 -6.75 -14.75 -13.46
N ILE A 68 -5.63 -15.47 -13.22
CA ILE A 68 -4.31 -14.85 -13.13
C ILE A 68 -3.89 -14.32 -14.51
N SER A 69 -3.00 -13.33 -14.55
CA SER A 69 -2.44 -12.84 -15.82
C SER A 69 -1.47 -13.84 -16.44
N ILE A 70 -1.26 -13.76 -17.76
CA ILE A 70 -0.28 -14.58 -18.47
C ILE A 70 1.13 -14.27 -17.93
N LEU A 71 1.42 -13.00 -17.64
CA LEU A 71 2.68 -12.58 -17.03
C LEU A 71 2.92 -13.29 -15.69
N GLU A 72 1.92 -13.33 -14.81
CA GLU A 72 2.00 -14.00 -13.51
C GLU A 72 2.22 -15.52 -13.69
N TYR A 73 1.49 -16.15 -14.61
CA TYR A 73 1.71 -17.54 -14.98
C TYR A 73 3.15 -17.80 -15.47
N LYS A 74 3.64 -16.98 -16.40
CA LYS A 74 5.02 -17.09 -16.93
C LYS A 74 6.08 -16.87 -15.83
N GLN A 75 5.84 -15.97 -14.88
CA GLN A 75 6.72 -15.77 -13.70
C GLN A 75 6.77 -17.00 -12.81
N MET A 76 5.63 -17.67 -12.57
CA MET A 76 5.59 -18.95 -11.85
C MET A 76 6.32 -20.04 -12.61
N CYS A 77 6.09 -20.18 -13.91
CA CYS A 77 6.79 -21.12 -14.78
C CYS A 77 8.32 -20.89 -14.78
N GLY A 78 8.74 -19.63 -14.77
CA GLY A 78 10.16 -19.25 -14.69
C GLY A 78 10.88 -19.65 -13.41
N ARG A 79 10.17 -20.22 -12.43
CA ARG A 79 10.77 -20.86 -11.26
C ARG A 79 11.13 -22.33 -11.49
N ALA A 80 10.72 -22.92 -12.61
CA ALA A 80 11.06 -24.28 -12.97
C ALA A 80 12.49 -24.35 -13.58
N GLY A 81 13.29 -25.30 -13.08
CA GLY A 81 14.67 -25.49 -13.47
C GLY A 81 15.66 -24.76 -12.55
N ARG A 82 16.74 -25.49 -12.21
CA ARG A 82 17.84 -24.94 -11.40
C ARG A 82 19.10 -24.95 -12.27
N PRO A 83 19.54 -23.79 -12.80
CA PRO A 83 20.55 -23.72 -13.84
C PRO A 83 21.88 -24.47 -13.57
N GLN A 84 22.18 -24.69 -12.28
CA GLN A 84 23.42 -25.39 -11.88
C GLN A 84 23.23 -26.90 -11.61
N TYR A 85 21.99 -27.41 -11.66
CA TYR A 85 21.66 -28.75 -11.17
C TYR A 85 20.72 -29.54 -12.07
N ASP A 86 19.94 -28.89 -12.90
CA ASP A 86 18.93 -29.53 -13.74
C ASP A 86 19.17 -29.16 -15.20
N ASP A 87 19.22 -30.19 -16.05
CA ASP A 87 19.33 -30.03 -17.51
C ASP A 87 18.03 -29.44 -18.09
N MET A 88 16.87 -29.65 -17.38
CA MET A 88 15.56 -29.22 -17.79
C MET A 88 14.67 -28.95 -16.57
N GLY A 89 13.90 -27.85 -16.63
CA GLY A 89 12.80 -27.53 -15.71
C GLY A 89 11.46 -27.92 -16.29
N GLU A 90 10.53 -28.32 -15.42
CA GLU A 90 9.16 -28.70 -15.83
C GLU A 90 8.15 -27.81 -15.13
N SER A 91 7.25 -27.20 -15.90
CA SER A 91 6.08 -26.50 -15.38
C SER A 91 4.80 -27.28 -15.77
N ILE A 92 4.01 -27.61 -14.78
CA ILE A 92 2.81 -28.42 -14.92
C ILE A 92 1.60 -27.61 -14.49
N ILE A 93 0.67 -27.42 -15.41
CA ILE A 93 -0.64 -26.79 -15.11
C ILE A 93 -1.71 -27.87 -15.03
N ILE A 94 -2.58 -27.79 -13.99
CA ILE A 94 -3.68 -28.73 -13.81
C ILE A 94 -4.96 -28.05 -14.29
N SER A 95 -5.53 -28.57 -15.40
CA SER A 95 -6.81 -28.15 -15.92
C SER A 95 -7.92 -29.03 -15.36
N LYS A 96 -8.99 -28.40 -14.87
CA LYS A 96 -10.26 -29.09 -14.47
C LYS A 96 -11.33 -29.07 -15.57
N GLY A 97 -11.01 -28.59 -16.74
CA GLY A 97 -11.88 -28.46 -17.93
C GLY A 97 -11.08 -27.85 -19.06
N TYR A 98 -11.56 -27.78 -20.23
CA TYR A 98 -11.02 -27.07 -21.41
C TYR A 98 -9.50 -26.93 -21.48
N PRO A 99 -8.72 -28.04 -21.56
CA PRO A 99 -7.27 -27.98 -21.55
C PRO A 99 -6.70 -27.20 -22.73
N ASP A 100 -7.35 -27.21 -23.87
CA ASP A 100 -6.93 -26.53 -25.09
C ASP A 100 -6.99 -24.99 -24.91
N GLU A 101 -8.04 -24.48 -24.29
CA GLU A 101 -8.13 -23.03 -23.97
C GLU A 101 -7.02 -22.58 -23.02
N ILE A 102 -6.67 -23.42 -22.03
CA ILE A 102 -5.60 -23.11 -21.10
C ILE A 102 -4.25 -23.17 -21.80
N LEU A 103 -4.05 -24.12 -22.70
CA LEU A 103 -2.83 -24.24 -23.49
C LEU A 103 -2.64 -23.00 -24.37
N GLU A 104 -3.66 -22.67 -25.17
CA GLU A 104 -3.64 -21.52 -26.08
C GLU A 104 -3.45 -20.20 -25.31
N HIS A 105 -4.18 -19.99 -24.21
CA HIS A 105 -4.13 -18.73 -23.49
C HIS A 105 -2.86 -18.55 -22.65
N TYR A 106 -2.44 -19.55 -21.89
CA TYR A 106 -1.32 -19.41 -20.95
C TYR A 106 0.02 -19.90 -21.48
N VAL A 107 0.05 -21.04 -22.16
CA VAL A 107 1.31 -21.64 -22.62
C VAL A 107 1.78 -20.93 -23.87
N ASP A 108 0.92 -20.81 -24.88
CA ASP A 108 1.20 -20.21 -26.16
C ASP A 108 0.95 -18.68 -26.19
N GLY A 109 0.14 -18.18 -25.24
CA GLY A 109 -0.18 -16.76 -25.12
C GLY A 109 1.02 -15.89 -24.78
N GLU A 110 1.00 -14.65 -25.27
CA GLU A 110 1.98 -13.62 -24.91
C GLU A 110 1.57 -12.90 -23.63
N PRO A 111 2.56 -12.54 -22.76
CA PRO A 111 2.27 -11.72 -21.59
C PRO A 111 1.59 -10.41 -21.97
N GLU A 112 0.73 -9.95 -21.08
CA GLU A 112 0.07 -8.66 -21.20
C GLU A 112 1.11 -7.54 -21.34
N PRO A 113 0.86 -6.51 -22.16
CA PRO A 113 1.76 -5.38 -22.28
C PRO A 113 1.93 -4.68 -20.93
N LEU A 114 3.13 -4.19 -20.65
CA LEU A 114 3.38 -3.38 -19.47
C LEU A 114 2.61 -2.06 -19.60
N GLU A 115 1.85 -1.72 -18.57
CA GLU A 115 1.13 -0.46 -18.46
C GLU A 115 1.69 0.36 -17.29
N SER A 116 1.86 1.65 -17.53
CA SER A 116 2.28 2.58 -16.48
C SER A 116 1.09 3.02 -15.66
N LYS A 117 1.13 2.80 -14.37
CA LYS A 117 0.10 3.29 -13.44
C LYS A 117 0.30 4.73 -12.98
N THR A 118 1.39 5.38 -13.39
CA THR A 118 1.73 6.74 -12.91
C THR A 118 0.67 7.79 -13.25
N LEU A 119 0.01 7.64 -14.39
CA LEU A 119 -1.03 8.58 -14.85
C LEU A 119 -2.46 8.05 -14.63
N ASP A 120 -2.63 6.80 -14.25
CA ASP A 120 -3.95 6.20 -14.04
C ASP A 120 -4.53 6.60 -12.68
N GLU A 121 -3.67 6.70 -11.67
CA GLU A 121 -4.05 7.11 -10.32
C GLU A 121 -3.61 8.56 -10.05
N ASP A 122 -4.57 9.40 -9.70
CA ASP A 122 -4.32 10.79 -9.30
C ASP A 122 -3.30 10.92 -8.16
N SER A 123 -3.28 9.95 -7.23
CA SER A 123 -2.33 9.87 -6.11
C SER A 123 -0.89 9.68 -6.58
N SER A 124 -0.65 8.71 -7.47
CA SER A 124 0.67 8.44 -8.03
C SER A 124 1.23 9.67 -8.75
N LEU A 125 0.40 10.35 -9.54
CA LEU A 125 0.83 11.56 -10.24
C LEU A 125 1.15 12.69 -9.27
N ARG A 126 0.34 12.91 -8.22
CA ARG A 126 0.60 13.96 -7.20
C ARG A 126 1.91 13.73 -6.46
N ILE A 127 2.18 12.50 -6.03
CA ILE A 127 3.43 12.15 -5.34
C ILE A 127 4.64 12.43 -6.24
N ASN A 128 4.57 11.99 -7.50
CA ASN A 128 5.66 12.20 -8.47
C ASN A 128 5.85 13.67 -8.83
N LEU A 129 4.77 14.46 -9.00
CA LEU A 129 4.84 15.89 -9.24
C LEU A 129 5.49 16.65 -8.08
N LEU A 130 5.07 16.39 -6.86
CA LEU A 130 5.67 16.99 -5.67
C LEU A 130 7.15 16.66 -5.57
N GLY A 131 7.53 15.39 -5.82
CA GLY A 131 8.90 14.92 -5.82
C GLY A 131 9.76 15.59 -6.92
N PHE A 132 9.21 15.75 -8.12
CA PHE A 132 9.88 16.45 -9.21
C PHE A 132 10.08 17.93 -8.88
N ILE A 133 9.03 18.63 -8.42
CA ILE A 133 9.09 20.05 -8.05
C ILE A 133 10.12 20.25 -6.93
N TYR A 134 10.10 19.43 -5.87
CA TYR A 134 11.11 19.49 -4.80
C TYR A 134 12.52 19.33 -5.31
N THR A 135 12.75 18.40 -6.24
CA THR A 135 14.10 18.13 -6.77
C THR A 135 14.56 19.19 -7.74
N ALA A 136 13.67 19.64 -8.62
CA ALA A 136 13.98 20.61 -9.68
C ALA A 136 14.12 22.05 -9.17
N SER A 137 13.46 22.37 -8.05
CA SER A 137 13.47 23.73 -7.46
C SER A 137 14.57 23.98 -6.43
N LYS A 138 15.53 23.04 -6.25
CA LYS A 138 16.60 23.17 -5.23
C LYS A 138 17.39 24.49 -5.30
N PHE A 139 17.55 25.06 -6.48
CA PHE A 139 18.32 26.29 -6.69
C PHE A 139 17.43 27.46 -7.17
N ASN A 140 16.42 27.17 -7.95
CA ASN A 140 15.46 28.13 -8.48
C ASN A 140 14.11 27.46 -8.69
N PRO A 141 12.99 28.19 -8.55
CA PRO A 141 11.67 27.68 -8.85
C PRO A 141 11.61 27.04 -10.24
N THR A 142 10.88 25.95 -10.40
CA THR A 142 10.75 25.29 -11.70
C THR A 142 9.60 25.86 -12.52
N SER A 143 9.71 25.84 -13.85
CA SER A 143 8.64 26.33 -14.72
C SER A 143 7.69 25.21 -15.13
N TYR A 144 6.48 25.58 -15.57
CA TYR A 144 5.48 24.66 -16.09
C TYR A 144 6.04 23.85 -17.29
N GLU A 145 6.76 24.52 -18.21
CA GLU A 145 7.34 23.87 -19.38
C GLU A 145 8.37 22.79 -19.01
N LYS A 146 9.15 23.02 -17.94
CA LYS A 146 10.10 22.01 -17.44
C LYS A 146 9.38 20.80 -16.85
N ILE A 147 8.25 21.01 -16.16
CA ILE A 147 7.42 19.94 -15.63
C ILE A 147 6.86 19.10 -16.78
N ILE A 148 6.21 19.76 -17.76
CA ILE A 148 5.65 19.06 -18.92
C ILE A 148 6.74 18.32 -19.68
N LYS A 149 7.88 18.95 -19.95
CA LYS A 149 9.01 18.33 -20.65
C LYS A 149 9.53 17.08 -19.96
N PHE A 150 9.59 17.09 -18.62
CA PHE A 150 10.03 15.91 -17.86
C PHE A 150 9.02 14.76 -17.99
N PHE A 151 7.75 15.06 -17.73
CA PHE A 151 6.72 14.02 -17.75
C PHE A 151 6.43 13.50 -19.17
N SER A 152 6.60 14.30 -20.21
CA SER A 152 6.48 13.86 -21.62
C SER A 152 7.56 12.84 -22.04
N GLN A 153 8.65 12.73 -21.28
CA GLN A 153 9.71 11.75 -21.52
C GLN A 153 9.53 10.45 -20.71
N THR A 154 8.43 10.31 -19.98
CA THR A 154 8.14 9.09 -19.20
C THR A 154 7.47 8.01 -20.04
N PHE A 155 7.60 6.76 -19.59
CA PHE A 155 6.90 5.63 -20.22
C PHE A 155 5.37 5.83 -20.20
N ALA A 156 4.85 6.44 -19.14
CA ALA A 156 3.43 6.79 -19.05
C ALA A 156 2.97 7.72 -20.18
N ALA A 157 3.76 8.74 -20.52
CA ALA A 157 3.46 9.65 -21.63
C ALA A 157 3.58 8.94 -22.99
N TYR A 158 4.57 8.05 -23.14
CA TYR A 158 4.72 7.25 -24.37
C TYR A 158 3.49 6.39 -24.67
N GLN A 159 2.78 5.95 -23.65
CA GLN A 159 1.56 5.15 -23.80
C GLN A 159 0.30 5.99 -24.08
N LEU A 160 0.36 7.30 -23.88
CA LEU A 160 -0.76 8.18 -24.21
C LEU A 160 -0.81 8.43 -25.72
N SER A 161 -2.01 8.40 -26.27
CA SER A 161 -2.24 8.69 -27.68
C SER A 161 -2.25 10.20 -28.00
N ASP A 162 -2.33 11.04 -26.96
CA ASP A 162 -2.52 12.49 -27.08
C ASP A 162 -1.83 13.23 -25.93
N ASP A 163 -0.85 14.08 -26.28
CA ASP A 163 -0.11 14.90 -25.31
C ASP A 163 -1.02 15.87 -24.53
N SER A 164 -2.15 16.28 -25.10
CA SER A 164 -3.10 17.15 -24.41
C SER A 164 -3.74 16.49 -23.17
N VAL A 165 -3.81 15.17 -23.13
CA VAL A 165 -4.30 14.41 -21.96
C VAL A 165 -3.30 14.49 -20.82
N LEU A 166 -2.00 14.38 -21.13
CA LEU A 166 -0.92 14.53 -20.15
C LEU A 166 -0.96 15.91 -19.50
N GLU A 167 -1.02 16.96 -20.33
CA GLU A 167 -1.05 18.34 -19.84
C GLU A 167 -2.25 18.60 -18.94
N LYS A 168 -3.44 18.15 -19.34
CA LYS A 168 -4.65 18.29 -18.53
C LYS A 168 -4.54 17.59 -17.17
N LYS A 169 -3.99 16.35 -17.14
CA LYS A 169 -3.79 15.61 -15.90
C LYS A 169 -2.79 16.33 -15.01
N ILE A 170 -1.65 16.77 -15.53
CA ILE A 170 -0.63 17.50 -14.77
C ILE A 170 -1.18 18.80 -14.21
N THR A 171 -1.84 19.63 -15.04
CA THR A 171 -2.43 20.90 -14.60
C THR A 171 -3.42 20.69 -13.47
N LYS A 172 -4.33 19.72 -13.61
CA LYS A 172 -5.29 19.35 -12.54
C LYS A 172 -4.58 19.02 -11.23
N GLN A 173 -3.50 18.23 -11.28
CA GLN A 173 -2.80 17.83 -10.05
C GLN A 173 -1.92 18.97 -9.49
N LEU A 174 -1.38 19.86 -10.30
CA LEU A 174 -0.70 21.07 -9.82
C LEU A 174 -1.65 22.00 -9.07
N GLU A 175 -2.88 22.19 -9.57
CA GLU A 175 -3.92 22.96 -8.88
C GLU A 175 -4.28 22.31 -7.54
N LYS A 176 -4.40 20.98 -7.48
CA LYS A 176 -4.64 20.24 -6.24
C LYS A 176 -3.48 20.36 -5.25
N LEU A 177 -2.24 20.27 -5.71
CA LEU A 177 -1.07 20.46 -4.85
C LEU A 177 -1.02 21.88 -4.25
N LYS A 178 -1.45 22.91 -5.00
CA LYS A 178 -1.61 24.27 -4.48
C LYS A 178 -2.73 24.36 -3.45
N GLU A 179 -3.90 23.81 -3.77
CA GLU A 179 -5.06 23.75 -2.87
C GLU A 179 -4.70 23.10 -1.52
N TYR A 180 -3.90 22.04 -1.56
CA TYR A 180 -3.43 21.33 -0.36
C TYR A 180 -2.27 22.04 0.36
N GLY A 181 -1.81 23.18 -0.15
CA GLY A 181 -0.71 23.94 0.44
C GLY A 181 0.66 23.27 0.31
N MET A 182 0.84 22.37 -0.67
CA MET A 182 2.09 21.63 -0.89
C MET A 182 3.12 22.40 -1.72
N ILE A 183 2.65 23.24 -2.63
CA ILE A 183 3.48 24.06 -3.53
C ILE A 183 2.98 25.49 -3.61
N THR A 184 3.86 26.41 -4.04
CA THR A 184 3.53 27.77 -4.47
C THR A 184 3.93 27.94 -5.93
N ASP A 185 3.41 28.99 -6.59
CA ASP A 185 3.72 29.32 -7.99
C ASP A 185 3.93 30.83 -8.23
N GLU A 186 4.23 31.60 -7.18
CA GLU A 186 4.39 33.07 -7.27
C GLU A 186 5.52 33.48 -8.23
N ASN A 187 6.65 32.78 -8.20
CA ASN A 187 7.80 33.00 -9.08
C ASN A 187 8.23 31.74 -9.83
N GLY A 188 7.26 30.84 -10.09
CA GLY A 188 7.45 29.48 -10.56
C GLY A 188 7.15 28.48 -9.47
N PHE A 189 7.09 27.20 -9.83
CA PHE A 189 6.70 26.14 -8.89
C PHE A 189 7.83 25.79 -7.93
N GLU A 190 7.55 25.89 -6.64
CA GLU A 190 8.42 25.42 -5.56
C GLU A 190 7.61 24.79 -4.40
N PRO A 191 8.17 23.85 -3.65
CA PRO A 191 7.45 23.23 -2.55
C PRO A 191 7.41 24.17 -1.34
N THR A 192 6.28 24.16 -0.64
CA THR A 192 6.17 24.81 0.67
C THR A 192 6.94 24.02 1.74
N LYS A 193 7.13 24.59 2.93
CA LYS A 193 7.66 23.84 4.09
C LYS A 193 6.83 22.57 4.38
N PHE A 194 5.51 22.64 4.22
CA PHE A 194 4.62 21.50 4.40
C PHE A 194 4.79 20.48 3.28
N GLY A 195 4.85 20.92 2.01
CA GLY A 195 5.12 20.04 0.88
C GLY A 195 6.44 19.29 0.99
N ILE A 196 7.51 19.95 1.47
CA ILE A 196 8.80 19.30 1.75
C ILE A 196 8.63 18.21 2.82
N ARG A 197 7.89 18.49 3.88
CA ARG A 197 7.63 17.50 4.95
C ARG A 197 6.89 16.29 4.40
N VAL A 198 5.82 16.51 3.63
CA VAL A 198 5.01 15.46 3.01
C VAL A 198 5.83 14.60 2.03
N PHE A 199 6.69 15.24 1.23
CA PHE A 199 7.62 14.52 0.35
C PHE A 199 8.50 13.52 1.12
N TYR A 200 9.08 13.93 2.25
CA TYR A 200 9.91 13.03 3.07
C TYR A 200 9.10 11.94 3.79
N LEU A 201 7.85 12.19 4.10
CA LEU A 201 6.94 11.19 4.69
C LEU A 201 6.47 10.15 3.67
N ARG A 202 6.65 10.40 2.36
CA ARG A 202 6.26 9.49 1.26
C ARG A 202 4.78 9.08 1.28
N ILE A 203 3.92 10.01 1.67
CA ILE A 203 2.47 9.86 1.68
C ILE A 203 1.85 10.68 0.56
N ASP A 204 0.65 10.30 0.07
CA ASP A 204 -0.07 11.15 -0.87
C ASP A 204 -0.32 12.54 -0.26
N PRO A 205 0.01 13.63 -0.97
CA PRO A 205 -0.33 14.98 -0.58
C PRO A 205 -1.79 15.18 -0.15
N LYS A 206 -2.73 14.49 -0.82
CA LYS A 206 -4.14 14.53 -0.41
C LYS A 206 -4.35 13.93 0.98
N THR A 207 -3.78 12.77 1.24
CA THR A 207 -3.89 12.12 2.56
C THR A 207 -3.28 12.98 3.66
N ALA A 208 -2.13 13.62 3.39
CA ALA A 208 -1.53 14.55 4.34
C ALA A 208 -2.42 15.77 4.61
N PHE A 209 -3.10 16.29 3.58
CA PHE A 209 -4.09 17.37 3.70
C PHE A 209 -5.30 16.92 4.52
N ASP A 210 -5.86 15.75 4.23
CA ASP A 210 -6.99 15.18 4.97
C ASP A 210 -6.64 14.96 6.45
N MET A 211 -5.42 14.49 6.75
CA MET A 211 -4.89 14.37 8.12
C MET A 211 -4.83 15.74 8.83
N THR A 212 -4.53 16.81 8.13
CA THR A 212 -4.53 18.17 8.71
C THR A 212 -5.94 18.58 9.14
N GLY A 213 -6.95 18.35 8.31
CA GLY A 213 -8.35 18.59 8.68
C GLY A 213 -8.75 17.80 9.94
N TYR A 214 -8.28 16.55 10.03
CA TYR A 214 -8.53 15.71 11.20
C TYR A 214 -7.89 16.25 12.49
N ILE A 215 -6.71 16.88 12.40
CA ILE A 215 -6.05 17.52 13.55
C ILE A 215 -6.91 18.66 14.09
N GLU A 216 -7.51 19.47 13.24
CA GLU A 216 -8.37 20.58 13.66
C GLU A 216 -9.59 20.07 14.42
N ASP A 217 -10.23 19.04 13.90
CA ASP A 217 -11.38 18.40 14.55
C ASP A 217 -11.01 17.74 15.88
N TYR A 218 -9.86 17.06 15.92
CA TYR A 218 -9.35 16.40 17.12
C TYR A 218 -8.98 17.38 18.22
N VAL A 219 -8.41 18.52 17.89
CA VAL A 219 -8.05 19.57 18.85
C VAL A 219 -9.31 20.23 19.45
N ARG A 220 -10.37 20.35 18.66
CA ARG A 220 -11.64 20.95 19.10
C ARG A 220 -12.57 19.98 19.83
N GLY A 221 -12.35 18.67 19.69
CA GLY A 221 -13.19 17.60 20.22
C GLY A 221 -12.59 16.82 21.38
N THR A 222 -13.20 15.68 21.69
CA THR A 222 -12.69 14.75 22.71
C THR A 222 -11.55 13.92 22.11
N LYS A 223 -10.37 14.00 22.71
CA LYS A 223 -9.22 13.18 22.34
C LYS A 223 -9.49 11.71 22.61
N HIS A 224 -9.60 10.88 21.57
CA HIS A 224 -9.94 9.47 21.73
C HIS A 224 -9.11 8.56 20.82
N THR A 225 -8.48 7.54 21.41
CA THR A 225 -7.64 6.56 20.69
C THR A 225 -8.41 5.88 19.56
N PHE A 226 -9.65 5.51 19.79
CA PHE A 226 -10.49 4.87 18.79
C PHE A 226 -10.67 5.74 17.53
N GLY A 227 -10.91 7.05 17.66
CA GLY A 227 -11.05 7.96 16.52
C GLY A 227 -9.78 8.07 15.68
N ILE A 228 -8.59 8.06 16.32
CA ILE A 228 -7.31 8.06 15.59
C ILE A 228 -7.13 6.74 14.85
N LEU A 229 -7.41 5.62 15.47
CA LEU A 229 -7.32 4.30 14.82
C LEU A 229 -8.31 4.20 13.65
N HIS A 230 -9.53 4.68 13.82
CA HIS A 230 -10.54 4.73 12.76
C HIS A 230 -10.05 5.58 11.58
N MET A 231 -9.49 6.77 11.83
CA MET A 231 -8.89 7.59 10.79
C MET A 231 -7.79 6.82 10.05
N ILE A 232 -6.84 6.24 10.78
CA ILE A 232 -5.70 5.52 10.20
C ILE A 232 -6.16 4.35 9.34
N THR A 233 -7.11 3.54 9.79
CA THR A 233 -7.59 2.35 9.06
C THR A 233 -8.44 2.68 7.83
N ASN A 234 -8.92 3.92 7.71
CA ASN A 234 -9.65 4.42 6.54
C ASN A 234 -8.78 5.17 5.53
N LEU A 235 -7.48 5.38 5.80
CA LEU A 235 -6.60 6.02 4.84
C LEU A 235 -6.36 5.13 3.61
N PRO A 236 -6.24 5.70 2.40
CA PRO A 236 -5.94 4.94 1.19
C PRO A 236 -4.66 4.12 1.27
N GLU A 237 -3.68 4.57 2.06
CA GLU A 237 -2.41 3.87 2.30
C GLU A 237 -2.51 2.74 3.33
N PHE A 238 -3.66 2.54 3.93
CA PHE A 238 -3.89 1.39 4.81
C PHE A 238 -4.34 0.19 3.98
N TYR A 239 -3.40 -0.67 3.59
CA TYR A 239 -3.64 -1.80 2.68
C TYR A 239 -4.23 -3.03 3.37
N SER A 240 -4.20 -3.07 4.70
CA SER A 240 -4.58 -4.24 5.49
C SER A 240 -6.07 -4.23 5.81
N GLN A 241 -6.88 -4.19 4.76
CA GLN A 241 -8.35 -4.26 4.86
C GLN A 241 -8.78 -5.71 4.71
N TYR A 242 -9.59 -6.17 5.64
CA TYR A 242 -10.12 -7.53 5.67
C TYR A 242 -11.62 -7.49 5.90
N PRO A 243 -12.40 -8.25 5.12
CA PRO A 243 -13.84 -8.31 5.32
C PRO A 243 -14.16 -8.86 6.72
N VAL A 244 -15.20 -8.33 7.32
CA VAL A 244 -15.67 -8.78 8.62
C VAL A 244 -16.52 -10.02 8.44
N PRO A 245 -16.19 -11.15 9.08
CA PRO A 245 -17.08 -12.30 9.09
C PRO A 245 -18.41 -12.00 9.78
N ASP A 246 -19.51 -12.50 9.23
CA ASP A 246 -20.88 -12.26 9.72
C ASP A 246 -21.05 -12.48 11.24
N LYS A 247 -20.32 -13.45 11.80
CA LYS A 247 -20.33 -13.75 13.24
C LYS A 247 -19.88 -12.59 14.16
N TYR A 248 -19.20 -11.57 13.61
CA TYR A 248 -18.69 -10.41 14.35
C TYR A 248 -19.48 -9.14 14.06
N GLN A 249 -20.45 -9.17 13.14
CA GLN A 249 -21.19 -7.99 12.72
C GLN A 249 -21.88 -7.28 13.90
N GLU A 250 -22.60 -8.04 14.75
CA GLU A 250 -23.30 -7.51 15.92
C GLU A 250 -22.34 -6.84 16.93
N SER A 251 -21.17 -7.46 17.18
CA SER A 251 -20.15 -6.88 18.08
C SER A 251 -19.53 -5.61 17.51
N MET A 252 -19.45 -5.50 16.19
CA MET A 252 -19.00 -4.30 15.49
C MET A 252 -20.01 -3.19 15.57
N ASP A 253 -21.28 -3.47 15.25
CA ASP A 253 -22.35 -2.50 15.31
C ASP A 253 -22.45 -1.88 16.72
N ASP A 254 -22.31 -2.69 17.77
CA ASP A 254 -22.24 -2.25 19.14
C ASP A 254 -21.06 -1.31 19.40
N LEU A 255 -19.88 -1.63 18.86
CA LEU A 255 -18.68 -0.81 19.04
C LEU A 255 -18.78 0.50 18.25
N ILE A 256 -19.32 0.43 17.05
CA ILE A 256 -19.62 1.57 16.20
C ILE A 256 -20.60 2.51 16.92
N ASN A 257 -21.74 1.99 17.39
CA ASN A 257 -22.77 2.76 18.04
C ASN A 257 -22.28 3.44 19.33
N LYS A 258 -21.46 2.73 20.14
CA LYS A 258 -20.84 3.29 21.35
C LYS A 258 -19.90 4.45 21.06
N ASN A 259 -19.26 4.44 19.91
CA ASN A 259 -18.25 5.41 19.50
C ASN A 259 -18.74 6.37 18.41
N GLU A 260 -20.02 6.34 18.05
CA GLU A 260 -20.62 7.14 16.96
C GLU A 260 -20.27 8.64 17.05
N LYS A 261 -20.19 9.18 18.25
CA LYS A 261 -19.83 10.59 18.47
C LYS A 261 -18.37 10.92 18.19
N LEU A 262 -17.50 9.91 18.08
CA LEU A 262 -16.06 10.07 18.00
C LEU A 262 -15.55 10.08 16.55
N TYR A 263 -16.33 9.51 15.62
CA TYR A 263 -15.99 9.50 14.20
C TYR A 263 -17.04 10.23 13.33
N ARG A 264 -17.92 11.00 13.94
CA ARG A 264 -19.06 11.68 13.34
C ARG A 264 -18.73 12.68 12.23
N GLN A 265 -17.46 13.00 12.03
CA GLN A 265 -17.09 14.16 11.23
C GLN A 265 -16.60 13.83 9.83
N GLN A 266 -16.46 12.58 9.44
CA GLN A 266 -15.94 12.30 8.11
C GLN A 266 -16.67 11.14 7.43
N ASN A 267 -16.85 11.25 6.13
CA ASN A 267 -17.43 10.27 5.21
C ASN A 267 -16.59 8.97 5.08
N PHE A 268 -16.00 8.51 6.17
CA PHE A 268 -15.29 7.24 6.25
C PHE A 268 -16.28 6.14 6.58
N SER A 269 -16.95 5.63 5.55
CA SER A 269 -17.93 4.54 5.67
C SER A 269 -17.41 3.23 5.09
N ASN A 270 -16.09 3.01 5.11
CA ASN A 270 -15.54 1.75 4.62
C ASN A 270 -15.68 0.67 5.72
N GLU A 271 -16.68 -0.18 5.60
CA GLU A 271 -16.93 -1.28 6.53
C GLU A 271 -15.76 -2.28 6.57
N ASP A 272 -15.01 -2.42 5.48
CA ASP A 272 -13.87 -3.33 5.38
C ASP A 272 -12.72 -2.97 6.33
N CYS A 273 -12.64 -1.73 6.80
CA CYS A 273 -11.60 -1.32 7.75
C CYS A 273 -11.86 -1.76 9.19
N PHE A 274 -13.10 -2.11 9.55
CA PHE A 274 -13.48 -2.36 10.95
C PHE A 274 -12.80 -3.57 11.57
N LYS A 275 -12.58 -4.65 10.84
CA LYS A 275 -11.84 -5.80 11.39
C LYS A 275 -10.43 -5.39 11.81
N SER A 276 -9.73 -4.64 10.96
CA SER A 276 -8.39 -4.13 11.25
C SER A 276 -8.40 -3.13 12.42
N LEU A 277 -9.41 -2.27 12.48
CA LEU A 277 -9.63 -1.34 13.60
C LEU A 277 -9.81 -2.08 14.93
N LEU A 278 -10.62 -3.14 14.95
CA LEU A 278 -10.84 -3.95 16.14
C LEU A 278 -9.59 -4.67 16.60
N ILE A 279 -8.84 -5.27 15.67
CA ILE A 279 -7.56 -5.92 15.92
C ILE A 279 -6.60 -4.91 16.57
N LEU A 280 -6.45 -3.71 16.01
CA LEU A 280 -5.59 -2.66 16.57
C LEU A 280 -6.06 -2.19 17.95
N TYR A 281 -7.36 -2.01 18.13
CA TYR A 281 -7.92 -1.58 19.40
C TYR A 281 -7.67 -2.61 20.50
N LYS A 282 -7.88 -3.90 20.21
CA LYS A 282 -7.60 -5.00 21.13
C LYS A 282 -6.10 -5.22 21.35
N TRP A 283 -5.28 -4.97 20.35
CA TRP A 283 -3.83 -5.01 20.52
C TRP A 283 -3.34 -3.93 21.51
N ILE A 284 -3.89 -2.72 21.45
CA ILE A 284 -3.57 -1.65 22.41
C ILE A 284 -4.01 -2.05 23.84
N ASP A 285 -5.11 -2.79 23.97
CA ASP A 285 -5.58 -3.37 25.23
C ASP A 285 -4.75 -4.61 25.68
N ALA A 286 -3.58 -4.84 25.05
CA ALA A 286 -2.64 -5.92 25.38
C ALA A 286 -3.16 -7.34 25.13
N MET A 287 -4.13 -7.54 24.21
CA MET A 287 -4.51 -8.89 23.76
C MET A 287 -3.33 -9.56 23.06
N THR A 288 -3.10 -10.85 23.33
CA THR A 288 -1.99 -11.59 22.71
C THR A 288 -2.24 -11.89 21.24
N TYR A 289 -1.19 -12.14 20.47
CA TYR A 289 -1.32 -12.53 19.05
C TYR A 289 -2.15 -13.81 18.86
N GLN A 290 -2.00 -14.76 19.77
CA GLN A 290 -2.74 -16.01 19.73
C GLN A 290 -4.24 -15.76 19.97
N ASP A 291 -4.58 -14.99 21.01
CA ASP A 291 -5.97 -14.67 21.33
C ASP A 291 -6.62 -13.86 20.20
N MET A 292 -5.87 -12.91 19.58
CA MET A 292 -6.35 -12.15 18.44
C MET A 292 -6.58 -13.05 17.22
N SER A 293 -5.67 -14.00 16.95
CA SER A 293 -5.79 -14.94 15.84
C SER A 293 -7.05 -15.80 15.98
N GLU A 294 -7.28 -16.35 17.17
CA GLU A 294 -8.45 -17.16 17.46
C GLU A 294 -9.75 -16.34 17.47
N HIS A 295 -9.71 -15.13 18.05
CA HIS A 295 -10.91 -14.29 18.19
C HIS A 295 -11.38 -13.67 16.86
N PHE A 296 -10.44 -13.20 16.03
CA PHE A 296 -10.75 -12.50 14.78
C PHE A 296 -10.65 -13.40 13.54
N ASP A 297 -10.30 -14.67 13.70
CA ASP A 297 -10.02 -15.57 12.58
C ASP A 297 -9.03 -14.92 11.59
N ALA A 298 -7.89 -14.50 12.11
CA ALA A 298 -6.85 -13.80 11.40
C ALA A 298 -5.50 -14.51 11.55
N GLU A 299 -4.75 -14.63 10.47
CA GLU A 299 -3.41 -15.21 10.54
C GLU A 299 -2.45 -14.29 11.30
N PRO A 300 -1.48 -14.85 12.08
CA PRO A 300 -0.51 -14.05 12.81
C PRO A 300 0.26 -13.04 11.94
N GLY A 301 0.52 -13.39 10.69
CA GLY A 301 1.17 -12.50 9.73
C GLY A 301 0.29 -11.33 9.33
N ASP A 302 -1.01 -11.53 9.17
CA ASP A 302 -1.96 -10.47 8.86
C ASP A 302 -2.06 -9.48 10.02
N ILE A 303 -2.15 -9.98 11.25
CA ILE A 303 -2.12 -9.15 12.46
C ILE A 303 -0.82 -8.32 12.53
N PHE A 304 0.31 -8.93 12.18
CA PHE A 304 1.59 -8.24 12.11
C PHE A 304 1.57 -7.11 11.08
N TYR A 305 1.08 -7.36 9.87
CA TYR A 305 0.99 -6.34 8.81
C TYR A 305 0.01 -5.23 9.14
N ILE A 306 -1.15 -5.53 9.70
CA ILE A 306 -2.12 -4.55 10.21
C ILE A 306 -1.41 -3.59 11.19
N LYS A 307 -0.68 -4.15 12.14
CA LYS A 307 0.03 -3.39 13.18
C LYS A 307 1.15 -2.52 12.59
N GLU A 308 2.00 -3.07 11.73
CA GLU A 308 3.13 -2.30 11.16
C GLU A 308 2.62 -1.19 10.22
N ASN A 309 1.62 -1.47 9.40
CA ASN A 309 1.00 -0.45 8.55
C ASN A 309 0.37 0.69 9.37
N ALA A 310 -0.39 0.34 10.43
CA ALA A 310 -0.96 1.33 11.33
C ALA A 310 0.11 2.15 12.06
N LYS A 311 1.20 1.54 12.47
CA LYS A 311 2.33 2.20 13.14
C LYS A 311 3.01 3.22 12.23
N ASP A 312 3.23 2.90 10.95
CA ASP A 312 3.84 3.81 9.98
C ASP A 312 2.94 5.02 9.70
N LEU A 313 1.63 4.79 9.57
CA LEU A 313 0.65 5.87 9.38
C LEU A 313 0.46 6.71 10.65
N ALA A 314 0.49 6.10 11.83
CA ALA A 314 0.47 6.83 13.11
C ALA A 314 1.73 7.69 13.30
N TYR A 315 2.89 7.18 12.88
CA TYR A 315 4.12 7.98 12.85
C TYR A 315 3.96 9.18 11.90
N THR A 316 3.47 8.94 10.69
CA THR A 316 3.22 10.00 9.70
C THR A 316 2.26 11.06 10.24
N PHE A 317 1.15 10.67 10.85
CA PHE A 317 0.21 11.57 11.49
C PHE A 317 0.88 12.40 12.61
N THR A 318 1.68 11.74 13.45
CA THR A 318 2.44 12.42 14.52
C THR A 318 3.39 13.48 13.97
N GLU A 319 4.05 13.21 12.86
CA GLU A 319 4.97 14.14 12.21
C GLU A 319 4.24 15.34 11.58
N ILE A 320 3.03 15.14 11.06
CA ILE A 320 2.17 16.22 10.57
C ILE A 320 1.69 17.09 11.74
N VAL A 321 1.26 16.47 12.85
CA VAL A 321 0.88 17.20 14.08
C VAL A 321 2.03 18.06 14.60
N LYS A 322 3.24 17.50 14.65
CA LYS A 322 4.46 18.26 15.07
C LYS A 322 4.73 19.44 14.15
N PHE A 323 4.62 19.24 12.83
CA PHE A 323 4.81 20.32 11.86
C PHE A 323 3.85 21.47 12.13
N TRP A 324 2.54 21.21 12.25
CA TRP A 324 1.54 22.26 12.47
C TRP A 324 1.69 22.93 13.82
N ARG A 325 2.04 22.20 14.88
CA ARG A 325 2.35 22.78 16.19
C ARG A 325 3.53 23.77 16.12
N ASP A 326 4.58 23.39 15.43
CA ASP A 326 5.79 24.22 15.35
C ASP A 326 5.57 25.42 14.42
N TYR A 327 4.79 25.24 13.34
CA TYR A 327 4.36 26.30 12.45
C TYR A 327 3.47 27.35 13.17
N ALA A 328 2.55 26.89 14.01
CA ALA A 328 1.70 27.79 14.83
C ALA A 328 2.54 28.63 15.79
N LYS A 329 3.53 28.02 16.47
CA LYS A 329 4.45 28.75 17.36
C LYS A 329 5.29 29.79 16.61
N GLU A 330 5.83 29.45 15.44
CA GLU A 330 6.58 30.40 14.58
C GLU A 330 5.72 31.61 14.20
N ASN A 331 4.45 31.39 13.85
CA ASN A 331 3.55 32.46 13.45
C ASN A 331 3.12 33.35 14.65
N GLU A 332 2.89 32.75 15.80
CA GLU A 332 2.59 33.49 17.02
C GLU A 332 3.78 34.37 17.43
N GLN A 333 5.01 33.84 17.37
CA GLN A 333 6.22 34.63 17.63
C GLN A 333 6.41 35.76 16.61
N LYS A 334 6.14 35.54 15.32
CA LYS A 334 6.22 36.59 14.30
C LYS A 334 5.19 37.69 14.54
N LYS A 335 3.98 37.33 14.95
CA LYS A 335 2.95 38.31 15.32
C LYS A 335 3.38 39.15 16.51
N ILE A 336 3.91 38.55 17.56
CA ILE A 336 4.45 39.25 18.73
C ILE A 336 5.58 40.19 18.30
N VAL A 337 6.54 39.71 17.50
CA VAL A 337 7.66 40.58 17.02
C VAL A 337 7.14 41.74 16.19
N SER A 338 6.14 41.55 15.33
CA SER A 338 5.53 42.63 14.52
C SER A 338 4.78 43.66 15.37
N GLU A 339 4.16 43.23 16.47
CA GLU A 339 3.49 44.13 17.42
C GLU A 339 4.47 44.98 18.26
N TYR A 340 5.71 44.47 18.47
CA TYR A 340 6.77 45.22 19.16
C TYR A 340 7.59 46.13 18.24
N GLN A 341 7.46 46.02 16.91
CA GLN A 341 8.18 46.87 15.95
C GLN A 341 7.35 48.05 15.44
N ASN A 342 6.05 48.14 15.78
CA ASN A 342 5.16 49.27 15.58
C ASN A 342 4.94 50.03 16.89
#